data_07f04a55ea39cfb244cb436314789af6
#
_entry.id   07f04a55ea39cfb244cb436314789af6
#
_cell.length_a   1.000
_cell.length_b   1.000
_cell.length_c   1.000
_cell.angle_alpha   90.00
_cell.angle_beta   90.00
_cell.angle_gamma   90.00
#
_symmetry.space_group_name_H-M   'P 1'
#
loop_
_entity.id
_entity.type
_entity.pdbx_description
1 polymer ?
#
loop_
_entity_poly.entity_id
_entity_poly.type
_entity_poly.pdbx_seq_one_letter_code
_entity_poly.pdbx_strand_id
1 'polypeptide(L)'
;MTTATTIAVGAFSILVSVALGWPLTRGVLRLASHSPDAGDHGTERAEATVSDGPDGARARASLRGGAWIGILERAAITASVLTGFPTAIAFVIAVKGLGRYPELKENPGASERFVIGTLASMLWAAAVGLLGRALLG
;
A
#
# COMPACT_ATOMS: atom_id res chain seq x y z
N MET A 1 -9.48 19.58 24.31
CA MET A 1 -9.43 20.09 22.93
C MET A 1 -10.84 20.36 22.42
N THR A 2 -11.02 21.34 21.52
CA THR A 2 -12.34 21.58 20.92
C THR A 2 -12.63 20.51 19.84
N THR A 3 -13.90 20.20 19.63
CA THR A 3 -14.33 19.26 18.57
C THR A 3 -13.80 19.65 17.20
N ALA A 4 -13.72 20.97 16.93
CA ALA A 4 -13.17 21.49 15.67
C ALA A 4 -11.69 21.12 15.51
N THR A 5 -10.88 21.21 16.56
CA THR A 5 -9.46 20.83 16.53
C THR A 5 -9.28 19.33 16.28
N THR A 6 -10.11 18.51 16.93
CA THR A 6 -10.07 17.05 16.72
C THR A 6 -10.37 16.67 15.26
N ILE A 7 -11.40 17.27 14.68
CA ILE A 7 -11.77 17.05 13.28
C ILE A 7 -10.65 17.53 12.34
N ALA A 8 -10.07 18.70 12.60
CA ALA A 8 -9.00 19.25 11.78
C ALA A 8 -7.74 18.37 11.79
N VAL A 9 -7.29 17.91 12.96
CA VAL A 9 -6.15 17.00 13.10
C VAL A 9 -6.43 15.67 12.41
N GLY A 10 -7.63 15.10 12.59
CA GLY A 10 -8.03 13.86 11.94
C GLY A 10 -8.02 13.97 10.42
N ALA A 11 -8.66 14.99 9.87
CA ALA A 11 -8.70 15.24 8.44
C ALA A 11 -7.30 15.48 7.85
N PHE A 12 -6.48 16.27 8.53
CA PHE A 12 -5.10 16.53 8.12
C PHE A 12 -4.25 15.25 8.11
N SER A 13 -4.37 14.41 9.15
CA SER A 13 -3.66 13.11 9.22
C SER A 13 -4.04 12.20 8.05
N ILE A 14 -5.33 12.10 7.72
CA ILE A 14 -5.80 11.31 6.59
C ILE A 14 -5.25 11.87 5.27
N LEU A 15 -5.27 13.18 5.07
CA LEU A 15 -4.72 13.82 3.86
C LEU A 15 -3.21 13.55 3.70
N VAL A 16 -2.43 13.70 4.78
CA VAL A 16 -0.99 13.40 4.79
C VAL A 16 -0.73 11.93 4.48
N SER A 17 -1.48 11.03 5.12
CA SER A 17 -1.36 9.58 4.90
C SER A 17 -1.59 9.21 3.43
N VAL A 18 -2.64 9.75 2.84
CA VAL A 18 -3.03 9.47 1.44
C VAL A 18 -2.03 10.08 0.46
N ALA A 19 -1.69 11.36 0.62
CA ALA A 19 -0.87 12.10 -0.32
C ALA A 19 0.58 11.59 -0.35
N LEU A 20 1.20 11.39 0.81
CA LEU A 20 2.61 11.00 0.92
C LEU A 20 2.81 9.47 0.86
N GLY A 21 1.78 8.68 1.09
CA GLY A 21 1.89 7.23 1.04
C GLY A 21 2.26 6.67 -0.34
N TRP A 22 1.83 7.32 -1.42
CA TRP A 22 2.15 6.86 -2.78
C TRP A 22 3.64 7.04 -3.16
N PRO A 23 4.25 8.22 -3.01
CA PRO A 23 5.68 8.37 -3.30
C PRO A 23 6.55 7.53 -2.36
N LEU A 24 6.18 7.41 -1.08
CA LEU A 24 6.90 6.60 -0.12
C LEU A 24 6.90 5.11 -0.49
N THR A 25 5.74 4.55 -0.81
CA THR A 25 5.63 3.14 -1.25
C THR A 25 6.45 2.88 -2.50
N ARG A 26 6.45 3.81 -3.47
CA ARG A 26 7.31 3.72 -4.67
C ARG A 26 8.79 3.76 -4.31
N GLY A 27 9.20 4.61 -3.39
CA GLY A 27 10.57 4.69 -2.90
C GLY A 27 11.04 3.37 -2.29
N VAL A 28 10.22 2.77 -1.42
CA VAL A 28 10.52 1.48 -0.79
C VAL A 28 10.63 0.36 -1.83
N LEU A 29 9.71 0.30 -2.79
CA LEU A 29 9.76 -0.71 -3.87
C LEU A 29 11.00 -0.56 -4.74
N ARG A 30 11.42 0.67 -5.05
CA ARG A 30 12.68 0.91 -5.77
C ARG A 30 13.89 0.45 -4.97
N LEU A 31 13.90 0.73 -3.66
CA LEU A 31 14.98 0.31 -2.79
C LEU A 31 15.05 -1.23 -2.69
N ALA A 32 13.89 -1.88 -2.53
CA ALA A 32 13.81 -3.34 -2.47
C ALA A 32 14.26 -4.00 -3.78
N SER A 33 13.99 -3.41 -4.95
CA SER A 33 14.44 -3.95 -6.24
C SER A 33 15.95 -3.81 -6.50
N HIS A 34 16.68 -3.04 -5.68
CA HIS A 34 18.14 -2.89 -5.76
C HIS A 34 18.87 -3.75 -4.71
N SER A 35 18.16 -4.49 -3.88
CA SER A 35 18.78 -5.39 -2.90
C SER A 35 19.38 -6.62 -3.60
N PRO A 36 20.62 -7.05 -3.24
CA PRO A 36 21.27 -8.24 -3.83
C PRO A 36 20.49 -9.55 -3.63
N ASP A 37 19.60 -9.56 -2.63
CA ASP A 37 18.71 -10.69 -2.31
C ASP A 37 17.43 -10.75 -3.18
N ALA A 38 17.23 -9.81 -4.11
CA ALA A 38 16.22 -9.94 -5.14
C ALA A 38 16.68 -11.05 -6.10
N GLY A 39 16.36 -12.30 -5.73
CA GLY A 39 16.93 -13.54 -6.21
C GLY A 39 17.19 -13.56 -7.71
N ASP A 40 18.41 -13.95 -8.03
CA ASP A 40 18.81 -14.53 -9.31
C ASP A 40 17.98 -15.81 -9.55
N HIS A 41 16.73 -15.66 -9.96
CA HIS A 41 15.92 -16.75 -10.46
C HIS A 41 16.40 -17.02 -11.89
N GLY A 42 17.26 -18.03 -11.94
CA GLY A 42 17.86 -18.71 -13.05
C GLY A 42 17.27 -18.37 -14.41
N THR A 43 18.17 -17.97 -15.28
CA THR A 43 18.05 -18.04 -16.73
C THR A 43 17.47 -19.39 -17.18
N GLU A 44 16.15 -19.53 -17.19
CA GLU A 44 15.47 -20.44 -18.08
C GLU A 44 14.80 -19.63 -19.17
N ARG A 45 15.40 -19.79 -20.31
CA ARG A 45 15.06 -19.33 -21.63
C ARG A 45 13.73 -19.95 -22.02
N ALA A 46 12.63 -19.25 -21.70
CA ALA A 46 11.33 -19.55 -22.23
C ALA A 46 10.90 -18.40 -23.13
N GLU A 47 10.56 -18.76 -24.34
CA GLU A 47 10.08 -18.00 -25.49
C GLU A 47 9.34 -16.69 -25.15
N ALA A 48 9.76 -15.66 -25.90
CA ALA A 48 9.20 -14.33 -25.92
C ALA A 48 7.68 -14.32 -26.20
N THR A 49 6.89 -14.46 -25.16
CA THR A 49 5.63 -13.75 -25.09
C THR A 49 5.98 -12.33 -24.68
N VAL A 50 5.67 -11.38 -25.52
CA VAL A 50 5.84 -9.95 -25.31
C VAL A 50 5.28 -9.60 -23.93
N SER A 51 6.16 -9.67 -22.92
CA SER A 51 5.89 -9.20 -21.58
C SER A 51 5.85 -7.68 -21.69
N ASP A 52 4.64 -7.17 -21.76
CA ASP A 52 4.37 -5.76 -21.58
C ASP A 52 4.87 -5.43 -20.15
N GLY A 53 6.10 -4.88 -20.05
CA GLY A 53 6.80 -4.67 -18.79
C GLY A 53 5.95 -3.91 -17.77
N PRO A 54 6.39 -3.72 -16.51
CA PRO A 54 5.62 -3.11 -15.43
C PRO A 54 5.07 -1.72 -15.75
N ASP A 55 5.50 -1.11 -16.86
CA ASP A 55 5.04 0.16 -17.41
C ASP A 55 4.16 0.04 -18.67
N GLY A 56 3.74 -1.16 -19.05
CA GLY A 56 2.90 -1.41 -20.21
C GLY A 56 1.46 -0.86 -20.09
N ALA A 57 0.78 -0.68 -21.23
CA ALA A 57 -0.56 -0.13 -21.28
C ALA A 57 -1.58 -0.93 -20.45
N ARG A 58 -1.42 -2.27 -20.38
CA ARG A 58 -2.25 -3.15 -19.54
C ARG A 58 -1.98 -2.96 -18.05
N ALA A 59 -0.72 -2.77 -17.65
CA ALA A 59 -0.35 -2.44 -16.28
C ALA A 59 -0.91 -1.06 -15.85
N ARG A 60 -0.94 -0.09 -16.76
CA ARG A 60 -1.54 1.23 -16.51
C ARG A 60 -3.06 1.18 -16.41
N ALA A 61 -3.73 0.31 -17.14
CA ALA A 61 -5.19 0.12 -17.03
C ALA A 61 -5.58 -0.54 -15.70
N SER A 62 -4.81 -1.52 -15.21
CA SER A 62 -5.01 -2.13 -13.90
C SER A 62 -4.61 -1.18 -12.74
N LEU A 63 -3.69 -0.24 -12.99
CA LEU A 63 -3.23 0.76 -12.01
C LEU A 63 -4.31 1.80 -11.64
N ARG A 64 -5.31 2.07 -12.48
CA ARG A 64 -6.40 2.99 -12.11
C ARG A 64 -7.17 2.49 -10.89
N GLY A 65 -7.55 1.23 -10.87
CA GLY A 65 -8.19 0.61 -9.70
C GLY A 65 -7.26 0.52 -8.49
N GLY A 66 -5.99 0.17 -8.69
CA GLY A 66 -4.98 0.05 -7.63
C GLY A 66 -4.67 1.36 -6.90
N ALA A 67 -4.69 2.49 -7.59
CA ALA A 67 -4.48 3.79 -6.96
C ALA A 67 -5.63 4.16 -6.01
N TRP A 68 -6.88 3.97 -6.43
CA TRP A 68 -8.06 4.20 -5.61
C TRP A 68 -8.11 3.26 -4.40
N ILE A 69 -7.82 1.98 -4.60
CA ILE A 69 -7.73 1.00 -3.51
C ILE A 69 -6.68 1.46 -2.49
N GLY A 70 -5.49 1.86 -2.93
CA GLY A 70 -4.44 2.36 -2.04
C GLY A 70 -4.80 3.63 -1.28
N ILE A 71 -5.59 4.54 -1.87
CA ILE A 71 -6.14 5.74 -1.20
C ILE A 71 -7.10 5.32 -0.08
N LEU A 72 -8.07 4.47 -0.40
CA LEU A 72 -9.08 3.99 0.55
C LEU A 72 -8.44 3.20 1.70
N GLU A 73 -7.48 2.34 1.41
CA GLU A 73 -6.74 1.58 2.41
C GLU A 73 -6.02 2.48 3.41
N ARG A 74 -5.23 3.45 2.92
CA ARG A 74 -4.52 4.37 3.79
C ARG A 74 -5.47 5.22 4.64
N ALA A 75 -6.55 5.72 4.04
CA ALA A 75 -7.57 6.46 4.77
C ALA A 75 -8.21 5.60 5.86
N ALA A 76 -8.60 4.36 5.54
CA ALA A 76 -9.22 3.44 6.49
C ALA A 76 -8.28 3.07 7.64
N ILE A 77 -7.00 2.77 7.36
CA ILE A 77 -6.00 2.42 8.38
C ILE A 77 -5.74 3.61 9.30
N THR A 78 -5.51 4.81 8.73
CA THR A 78 -5.26 6.02 9.51
C THR A 78 -6.48 6.35 10.38
N ALA A 79 -7.69 6.28 9.84
CA ALA A 79 -8.93 6.50 10.59
C ALA A 79 -9.11 5.47 11.71
N SER A 80 -8.81 4.18 11.46
CA SER A 80 -8.89 3.12 12.46
C SER A 80 -7.98 3.37 13.66
N VAL A 81 -6.76 3.85 13.41
CA VAL A 81 -5.82 4.18 14.47
C VAL A 81 -6.26 5.44 15.23
N LEU A 82 -6.70 6.49 14.53
CA LEU A 82 -7.18 7.73 15.12
C LEU A 82 -8.39 7.51 16.04
N THR A 83 -9.32 6.66 15.63
CA THR A 83 -10.53 6.36 16.41
C THR A 83 -10.30 5.32 17.51
N GLY A 84 -9.09 4.76 17.63
CA GLY A 84 -8.78 3.73 18.62
C GLY A 84 -9.39 2.36 18.32
N PHE A 85 -9.70 2.08 17.05
CA PHE A 85 -10.23 0.80 16.60
C PHE A 85 -9.29 0.08 15.61
N PRO A 86 -8.07 -0.30 16.05
CA PRO A 86 -7.05 -0.90 15.17
C PRO A 86 -7.47 -2.26 14.60
N THR A 87 -8.43 -2.95 15.20
CA THR A 87 -8.96 -4.24 14.70
C THR A 87 -9.51 -4.12 13.27
N ALA A 88 -10.01 -2.94 12.87
CA ALA A 88 -10.49 -2.71 11.51
C ALA A 88 -9.39 -2.89 10.45
N ILE A 89 -8.11 -2.74 10.81
CA ILE A 89 -6.97 -2.96 9.90
C ILE A 89 -6.96 -4.40 9.37
N ALA A 90 -7.33 -5.38 10.20
CA ALA A 90 -7.42 -6.79 9.78
C ALA A 90 -8.43 -6.99 8.64
N PHE A 91 -9.57 -6.28 8.68
CA PHE A 91 -10.57 -6.33 7.60
C PHE A 91 -10.04 -5.71 6.31
N VAL A 92 -9.31 -4.59 6.41
CA VAL A 92 -8.70 -3.95 5.24
C VAL A 92 -7.71 -4.90 4.56
N ILE A 93 -6.86 -5.59 5.35
CA ILE A 93 -5.91 -6.58 4.86
C ILE A 93 -6.63 -7.75 4.20
N ALA A 94 -7.67 -8.28 4.85
CA ALA A 94 -8.42 -9.43 4.34
C ALA A 94 -9.09 -9.12 3.01
N VAL A 95 -9.78 -7.98 2.89
CA VAL A 95 -10.45 -7.54 1.66
C VAL A 95 -9.44 -7.36 0.53
N LYS A 96 -8.29 -6.71 0.81
CA LYS A 96 -7.22 -6.52 -0.18
C LYS A 96 -6.63 -7.84 -0.63
N GLY A 97 -6.31 -8.75 0.30
CA GLY A 97 -5.74 -10.05 0.00
C GLY A 97 -6.68 -10.92 -0.84
N LEU A 98 -7.97 -10.95 -0.48
CA LEU A 98 -8.98 -11.69 -1.23
C LEU A 98 -9.18 -11.12 -2.64
N GLY A 99 -9.19 -9.79 -2.79
CA GLY A 99 -9.36 -9.14 -4.09
C GLY A 99 -8.20 -9.37 -5.07
N ARG A 100 -7.03 -9.76 -4.55
CA ARG A 100 -5.82 -10.01 -5.36
C ARG A 100 -5.39 -11.48 -5.40
N TYR A 101 -6.10 -12.35 -4.72
CA TYR A 101 -5.74 -13.75 -4.61
C TYR A 101 -5.51 -14.47 -5.96
N PRO A 102 -6.35 -14.31 -6.98
CA PRO A 102 -6.13 -14.97 -8.26
C PRO A 102 -4.82 -14.53 -8.93
N GLU A 103 -4.54 -13.24 -8.97
CA GLU A 103 -3.35 -12.67 -9.59
C GLU A 103 -2.06 -13.10 -8.86
N LEU A 104 -2.11 -13.17 -7.52
CA LEU A 104 -0.97 -13.54 -6.69
C LEU A 104 -0.63 -15.03 -6.82
N LYS A 105 -1.64 -15.88 -7.02
CA LYS A 105 -1.45 -17.31 -7.20
C LYS A 105 -0.74 -17.65 -8.52
N GLU A 106 -1.00 -16.88 -9.55
CA GLU A 106 -0.46 -17.12 -10.90
C GLU A 106 0.95 -16.52 -11.10
N ASN A 107 1.37 -15.56 -10.26
CA ASN A 107 2.62 -14.85 -10.44
C ASN A 107 3.38 -14.62 -9.13
N PRO A 108 4.34 -15.49 -8.76
CA PRO A 108 5.12 -15.37 -7.51
C PRO A 108 5.88 -14.04 -7.36
N GLY A 109 6.46 -13.51 -8.44
CA GLY A 109 7.18 -12.23 -8.42
C GLY A 109 6.26 -11.02 -8.16
N ALA A 110 5.02 -11.09 -8.68
CA ALA A 110 4.00 -10.08 -8.37
C ALA A 110 3.56 -10.16 -6.90
N SER A 111 3.58 -11.38 -6.32
CA SER A 111 3.21 -11.62 -4.93
C SER A 111 4.18 -10.93 -3.96
N GLU A 112 5.49 -11.09 -4.15
CA GLU A 112 6.51 -10.44 -3.33
C GLU A 112 6.39 -8.92 -3.37
N ARG A 113 6.31 -8.36 -4.58
CA ARG A 113 6.13 -6.92 -4.78
C ARG A 113 4.85 -6.40 -4.14
N PHE A 114 3.77 -7.17 -4.21
CA PHE A 114 2.50 -6.84 -3.57
C PHE A 114 2.62 -6.81 -2.05
N VAL A 115 3.27 -7.79 -1.44
CA VAL A 115 3.47 -7.87 0.01
C VAL A 115 4.31 -6.69 0.49
N ILE A 116 5.47 -6.44 -0.11
CA ILE A 116 6.36 -5.34 0.26
C ILE A 116 5.65 -3.98 0.13
N GLY A 117 4.99 -3.74 -0.99
CA GLY A 117 4.27 -2.49 -1.22
C GLY A 117 3.10 -2.28 -0.26
N THR A 118 2.39 -3.36 0.06
CA THR A 118 1.29 -3.33 1.02
C THR A 118 1.79 -3.02 2.42
N LEU A 119 2.80 -3.73 2.92
CA LEU A 119 3.37 -3.51 4.24
C LEU A 119 3.93 -2.09 4.38
N ALA A 120 4.68 -1.60 3.40
CA ALA A 120 5.20 -0.24 3.42
C ALA A 120 4.08 0.81 3.51
N SER A 121 3.02 0.65 2.70
CA SER A 121 1.86 1.55 2.71
C SER A 121 1.11 1.53 4.04
N MET A 122 0.94 0.34 4.63
CA MET A 122 0.21 0.16 5.89
C MET A 122 0.99 0.70 7.09
N LEU A 123 2.30 0.45 7.15
CA LEU A 123 3.18 0.99 8.19
C LEU A 123 3.17 2.52 8.17
N TRP A 124 3.24 3.12 6.98
CA TRP A 124 3.11 4.56 6.82
C TRP A 124 1.77 5.08 7.36
N ALA A 125 0.65 4.49 6.93
CA ALA A 125 -0.69 4.91 7.34
C ALA A 125 -0.90 4.77 8.86
N ALA A 126 -0.40 3.69 9.45
CA ALA A 126 -0.45 3.46 10.89
C ALA A 126 0.42 4.48 11.65
N ALA A 127 1.63 4.78 11.19
CA ALA A 127 2.52 5.77 11.79
C ALA A 127 1.88 7.17 11.79
N VAL A 128 1.30 7.59 10.67
CA VAL A 128 0.58 8.86 10.58
C VAL A 128 -0.64 8.88 11.51
N GLY A 129 -1.38 7.77 11.59
CA GLY A 129 -2.50 7.63 12.52
C GLY A 129 -2.08 7.75 14.00
N LEU A 130 -0.97 7.11 14.38
CA LEU A 130 -0.41 7.20 15.73
C LEU A 130 0.07 8.61 16.07
N LEU A 131 0.74 9.29 15.14
CA LEU A 131 1.14 10.68 15.30
C LEU A 131 -0.07 11.59 15.46
N GLY A 132 -1.08 11.45 14.62
CA GLY A 132 -2.33 12.20 14.74
C GLY A 132 -3.01 11.97 16.06
N ARG A 133 -3.06 10.71 16.53
CA ARG A 133 -3.64 10.36 17.84
C ARG A 133 -2.84 10.98 19.00
N ALA A 134 -1.51 10.96 18.92
CA ALA A 134 -0.66 11.59 19.94
C ALA A 134 -0.85 13.11 20.03
N LEU A 135 -1.20 13.77 18.92
CA LEU A 135 -1.53 15.19 18.90
C LEU A 135 -2.92 15.49 19.50
N LEU A 136 -3.78 14.48 19.58
CA LEU A 136 -5.11 14.61 20.17
C LEU A 136 -5.13 14.40 21.68
N GLY A 137 -4.06 13.86 22.27
CA GLY A 137 -3.91 13.63 23.71
C GLY A 137 -4.47 12.30 24.12
#